data_c8537edc8253e728583cbe1a31c41550
#
_entry.id   c8537edc8253e728583cbe1a31c41550
#
_cell.length_a   1.000
_cell.length_b   1.000
_cell.length_c   1.000
_cell.angle_alpha   90.00
_cell.angle_beta   90.00
_cell.angle_gamma   90.00
#
_symmetry.space_group_name_H-M   'P 1'
#
loop_
_entity.id
_entity.type
_entity.pdbx_description
1 polymer ?
#
loop_
_entity_poly.entity_id
_entity_poly.type
_entity_poly.pdbx_seq_one_letter_code
_entity_poly.pdbx_strand_id
1 'polypeptide(L)'
;LEKAAFNTDYLYFISTYGTTPGASGYAAGQAIHGRTIDAFYSVRMADTWTPIFDLSTPKKAAVFTKATEAQIDSVICRISERRANRHMSPRVPVFLAETISLPIYDKSARRTAHFHVEDSCIGCGLCAKKCPVQAIEMQASKPVWVKDKCVMCLGCLHRCPKFAIQYGRNTKKHGQYTNPNVKL
;
A
#
# COMPACT_ATOMS: atom_id res chain seq x y z
N LEU A 1 14.03 -9.00 5.41
CA LEU A 1 14.95 -8.00 6.00
C LEU A 1 15.96 -8.66 6.95
N GLU A 2 15.59 -9.70 7.67
CA GLU A 2 16.45 -10.42 8.63
C GLU A 2 17.74 -10.98 8.02
N LYS A 3 17.79 -11.17 6.69
CA LYS A 3 18.96 -11.69 5.96
C LYS A 3 19.77 -10.61 5.25
N ALA A 4 19.36 -9.34 5.33
CA ALA A 4 20.03 -8.25 4.64
C ALA A 4 21.08 -7.60 5.54
N ALA A 5 22.36 -7.70 5.17
CA ALA A 5 23.42 -6.92 5.78
C ALA A 5 23.47 -5.54 5.13
N PHE A 6 23.22 -4.50 5.92
CA PHE A 6 23.31 -3.12 5.46
C PHE A 6 24.68 -2.55 5.78
N ASN A 7 25.57 -2.51 4.78
CA ASN A 7 26.86 -1.84 4.89
C ASN A 7 26.76 -0.43 4.28
N THR A 8 26.34 0.53 5.07
CA THR A 8 26.14 1.93 4.66
C THR A 8 26.34 2.86 5.86
N ASP A 9 26.82 4.08 5.63
CA ASP A 9 27.04 5.08 6.70
C ASP A 9 25.74 5.76 7.13
N TYR A 10 24.69 5.67 6.33
CA TYR A 10 23.39 6.26 6.64
C TYR A 10 22.27 5.36 6.15
N LEU A 11 21.44 4.88 7.08
CA LEU A 11 20.28 4.03 6.82
C LEU A 11 19.01 4.75 7.20
N TYR A 12 18.08 4.87 6.26
CA TYR A 12 16.78 5.48 6.52
C TYR A 12 15.64 4.56 6.13
N PHE A 13 14.49 4.78 6.77
CA PHE A 13 13.23 4.11 6.50
C PHE A 13 12.16 5.13 6.13
N ILE A 14 11.44 4.89 5.03
CA ILE A 14 10.31 5.71 4.62
C ILE A 14 9.05 4.83 4.63
N SER A 15 8.01 5.29 5.34
CA SER A 15 6.69 4.69 5.31
C SER A 15 5.71 5.60 4.58
N THR A 16 5.00 5.07 3.60
CA THR A 16 3.83 5.74 3.02
C THR A 16 2.57 5.28 3.74
N TYR A 17 1.63 6.19 3.98
CA TYR A 17 0.41 5.87 4.71
C TYR A 17 -0.77 6.74 4.25
N GLY A 18 -1.99 6.23 4.39
CA GLY A 18 -3.22 6.99 4.17
C GLY A 18 -3.67 7.71 5.44
N THR A 19 -4.23 6.96 6.38
CA THR A 19 -4.78 7.51 7.64
C THR A 19 -3.73 7.57 8.76
N THR A 20 -2.92 6.52 8.93
CA THR A 20 -1.89 6.45 9.96
C THR A 20 -0.72 5.57 9.53
N PRO A 21 0.53 5.94 9.86
CA PRO A 21 1.68 5.06 9.65
C PRO A 21 1.70 3.85 10.61
N GLY A 22 0.80 3.84 11.62
CA GLY A 22 0.72 2.76 12.60
C GLY A 22 2.04 2.54 13.34
N ALA A 23 2.43 1.28 13.47
CA ALA A 23 3.68 0.83 14.09
C ALA A 23 4.79 0.50 13.05
N SER A 24 4.68 0.99 11.81
CA SER A 24 5.60 0.60 10.72
C SER A 24 7.07 0.90 11.01
N GLY A 25 7.37 2.04 11.64
CA GLY A 25 8.73 2.40 12.02
C GLY A 25 9.31 1.49 13.11
N TYR A 26 8.48 1.13 14.10
CA TYR A 26 8.86 0.17 15.13
C TYR A 26 9.15 -1.20 14.51
N ALA A 27 8.24 -1.71 13.68
CA ALA A 27 8.40 -3.00 13.01
C ALA A 27 9.64 -3.03 12.10
N ALA A 28 9.92 -1.92 11.39
CA ALA A 28 11.14 -1.80 10.60
C ALA A 28 12.41 -1.85 11.47
N GLY A 29 12.40 -1.16 12.62
CA GLY A 29 13.53 -1.20 13.56
C GLY A 29 13.78 -2.59 14.13
N GLN A 30 12.72 -3.37 14.40
CA GLN A 30 12.84 -4.74 14.89
C GLN A 30 13.30 -5.73 13.81
N ALA A 31 12.97 -5.47 12.55
CA ALA A 31 13.32 -6.36 11.43
C ALA A 31 14.77 -6.20 10.94
N ILE A 32 15.49 -5.19 11.41
CA ILE A 32 16.88 -4.94 11.02
C ILE A 32 17.80 -5.34 12.17
N HIS A 33 18.68 -6.30 11.92
CA HIS A 33 19.64 -6.79 12.89
C HIS A 33 21.05 -6.24 12.59
N GLY A 34 21.84 -6.02 13.66
CA GLY A 34 23.23 -5.58 13.57
C GLY A 34 23.44 -4.10 13.26
N ARG A 35 22.37 -3.33 13.05
CA ARG A 35 22.43 -1.88 12.80
C ARG A 35 21.14 -1.18 13.21
N THR A 36 21.26 0.08 13.62
CA THR A 36 20.12 0.99 13.89
C THR A 36 19.77 1.78 12.63
N ILE A 37 18.50 2.12 12.49
CA ILE A 37 18.02 3.07 11.47
C ILE A 37 18.33 4.49 11.95
N ASP A 38 19.04 5.28 11.14
CA ASP A 38 19.45 6.64 11.48
C ASP A 38 18.30 7.63 11.34
N ALA A 39 17.40 7.38 10.38
CA ALA A 39 16.25 8.25 10.17
C ALA A 39 14.98 7.51 9.75
N PHE A 40 13.85 7.92 10.36
CA PHE A 40 12.51 7.48 10.01
C PHE A 40 11.72 8.63 9.43
N TYR A 41 11.13 8.41 8.26
CA TYR A 41 10.25 9.37 7.62
C TYR A 41 8.89 8.73 7.31
N SER A 42 7.86 9.55 7.27
CA SER A 42 6.53 9.13 6.83
C SER A 42 5.94 10.15 5.87
N VAL A 43 5.35 9.66 4.78
CA VAL A 43 4.71 10.47 3.75
C VAL A 43 3.24 10.10 3.68
N ARG A 44 2.38 11.07 3.90
CA ARG A 44 0.94 10.87 3.81
C ARG A 44 0.50 10.90 2.35
N MET A 45 -0.23 9.88 1.93
CA MET A 45 -0.77 9.71 0.59
C MET A 45 -2.30 9.56 0.63
N ALA A 46 -2.95 9.56 -0.53
CA ALA A 46 -4.35 9.15 -0.60
C ALA A 46 -4.49 7.72 -0.09
N ASP A 47 -5.51 7.48 0.75
CA ASP A 47 -5.77 6.12 1.23
C ASP A 47 -6.48 5.33 0.13
N THR A 48 -5.72 4.50 -0.56
CA THR A 48 -6.19 3.71 -1.71
C THR A 48 -6.93 2.43 -1.32
N TRP A 49 -7.21 2.24 -0.04
CA TRP A 49 -8.00 1.09 0.40
C TRP A 49 -9.50 1.34 0.25
N THR A 50 -9.94 1.35 -1.00
CA THR A 50 -11.31 1.68 -1.42
C THR A 50 -12.44 0.76 -0.92
N PRO A 51 -12.22 -0.42 -0.31
CA PRO A 51 -13.28 -1.07 0.46
C PRO A 51 -13.89 -0.17 1.55
N ILE A 52 -13.12 0.78 2.11
CA ILE A 52 -13.54 1.74 3.14
C ILE A 52 -13.48 3.19 2.64
N PHE A 53 -12.39 3.59 1.98
CA PHE A 53 -12.13 4.99 1.64
C PHE A 53 -12.69 5.37 0.26
N ASP A 54 -13.44 6.45 0.24
CA ASP A 54 -14.07 6.98 -0.98
C ASP A 54 -13.11 7.92 -1.73
N LEU A 55 -12.69 7.51 -2.92
CA LEU A 55 -11.85 8.25 -3.86
C LEU A 55 -12.59 8.60 -5.15
N SER A 56 -13.94 8.57 -5.16
CA SER A 56 -14.77 8.77 -6.34
C SER A 56 -14.66 10.18 -6.94
N THR A 57 -14.17 11.18 -6.18
CA THR A 57 -14.06 12.54 -6.67
C THR A 57 -12.61 12.96 -6.90
N PRO A 58 -12.28 13.52 -8.09
CA PRO A 58 -10.92 14.00 -8.38
C PRO A 58 -10.39 15.04 -7.38
N LYS A 59 -11.28 15.87 -6.80
CA LYS A 59 -10.89 16.85 -5.78
C LYS A 59 -10.28 16.22 -4.53
N LYS A 60 -10.82 15.09 -4.05
CA LYS A 60 -10.28 14.38 -2.88
C LYS A 60 -8.87 13.86 -3.16
N ALA A 61 -8.67 13.26 -4.33
CA ALA A 61 -7.37 12.76 -4.75
C ALA A 61 -6.34 13.88 -4.97
N ALA A 62 -6.73 14.99 -5.60
CA ALA A 62 -5.84 16.12 -5.91
C ALA A 62 -5.30 16.83 -4.66
N VAL A 63 -6.13 16.99 -3.61
CA VAL A 63 -5.68 17.59 -2.33
C VAL A 63 -4.56 16.77 -1.69
N PHE A 64 -4.71 15.46 -1.70
CA PHE A 64 -3.67 14.58 -1.17
C PHE A 64 -2.38 14.65 -2.01
N THR A 65 -2.49 14.66 -3.34
CA THR A 65 -1.32 14.66 -4.24
C THR A 65 -0.42 15.86 -3.98
N LYS A 66 -0.95 17.08 -3.94
CA LYS A 66 -0.16 18.30 -3.69
C LYS A 66 0.54 18.31 -2.33
N ALA A 67 -0.19 17.93 -1.28
CA ALA A 67 0.38 17.85 0.07
C ALA A 67 1.44 16.75 0.18
N THR A 68 1.25 15.65 -0.52
CA THR A 68 2.20 14.53 -0.58
C THR A 68 3.50 14.95 -1.24
N GLU A 69 3.45 15.67 -2.35
CA GLU A 69 4.64 16.11 -3.08
C GLU A 69 5.51 17.05 -2.23
N ALA A 70 4.90 18.02 -1.56
CA ALA A 70 5.63 18.89 -0.64
C ALA A 70 6.29 18.11 0.53
N GLN A 71 5.65 17.04 1.01
CA GLN A 71 6.27 16.16 2.01
C GLN A 71 7.44 15.36 1.42
N ILE A 72 7.31 14.85 0.19
CA ILE A 72 8.38 14.13 -0.52
C ILE A 72 9.60 15.01 -0.68
N ASP A 73 9.43 16.25 -1.16
CA ASP A 73 10.53 17.21 -1.32
C ASP A 73 11.25 17.48 0.00
N SER A 74 10.48 17.68 1.08
CA SER A 74 11.04 17.85 2.43
C SER A 74 11.83 16.62 2.89
N VAL A 75 11.32 15.41 2.63
CA VAL A 75 12.01 14.15 2.99
C VAL A 75 13.28 13.98 2.17
N ILE A 76 13.24 14.26 0.86
CA ILE A 76 14.42 14.20 -0.02
C ILE A 76 15.52 15.14 0.50
N CYS A 77 15.17 16.40 0.81
CA CYS A 77 16.11 17.38 1.38
C CYS A 77 16.78 16.85 2.66
N ARG A 78 15.99 16.34 3.60
CA ARG A 78 16.52 15.79 4.86
C ARG A 78 17.41 14.56 4.69
N ILE A 79 17.08 13.70 3.70
CA ILE A 79 17.91 12.53 3.36
C ILE A 79 19.22 12.97 2.73
N SER A 80 19.20 13.94 1.80
CA SER A 80 20.43 14.45 1.15
C SER A 80 21.38 15.10 2.15
N GLU A 81 20.85 15.72 3.19
CA GLU A 81 21.62 16.31 4.30
C GLU A 81 21.98 15.29 5.40
N ARG A 82 21.61 14.01 5.23
CA ARG A 82 21.82 12.93 6.21
C ARG A 82 21.32 13.28 7.61
N ARG A 83 20.21 14.02 7.70
CA ARG A 83 19.65 14.41 9.02
C ARG A 83 19.13 13.20 9.77
N ALA A 84 19.62 13.03 11.00
CA ALA A 84 19.11 11.99 11.90
C ALA A 84 17.68 12.34 12.35
N ASN A 85 16.81 11.33 12.34
CA ASN A 85 15.44 11.41 12.86
C ASN A 85 15.05 10.04 13.46
N ARG A 86 15.55 9.76 14.64
CA ARG A 86 15.49 8.42 15.26
C ARG A 86 14.14 8.05 15.87
N HIS A 87 13.16 8.93 15.83
CA HIS A 87 11.87 8.68 16.44
C HIS A 87 10.73 8.72 15.44
N MET A 88 10.12 7.59 15.21
CA MET A 88 8.78 7.47 14.66
C MET A 88 7.87 6.94 15.76
N SER A 89 7.21 7.87 16.48
CA SER A 89 6.25 7.47 17.52
C SER A 89 5.13 6.63 16.91
N PRO A 90 4.88 5.41 17.40
CA PRO A 90 3.73 4.66 16.98
C PRO A 90 2.46 5.40 17.43
N ARG A 91 1.59 5.75 16.49
CA ARG A 91 0.29 6.38 16.81
C ARG A 91 -0.75 5.37 17.31
N VAL A 92 -0.41 4.11 17.27
CA VAL A 92 -1.22 3.00 17.78
C VAL A 92 -0.33 2.18 18.71
N PRO A 93 -0.79 1.81 19.91
CA PRO A 93 -0.03 0.91 20.77
C PRO A 93 0.35 -0.37 20.02
N VAL A 94 1.64 -0.70 20.01
CA VAL A 94 2.20 -1.80 19.22
C VAL A 94 1.49 -3.11 19.53
N PHE A 95 1.22 -3.40 20.82
CA PHE A 95 0.54 -4.62 21.22
C PHE A 95 -0.88 -4.76 20.62
N LEU A 96 -1.61 -3.64 20.45
CA LEU A 96 -2.94 -3.65 19.81
C LEU A 96 -2.81 -3.92 18.30
N ALA A 97 -1.77 -3.40 17.66
CA ALA A 97 -1.51 -3.68 16.25
C ALA A 97 -1.21 -5.18 16.06
N GLU A 98 -0.32 -5.75 16.86
CA GLU A 98 0.13 -7.14 16.74
C GLU A 98 -0.94 -8.16 17.17
N THR A 99 -1.65 -7.90 18.25
CA THR A 99 -2.59 -8.90 18.82
C THR A 99 -3.98 -8.85 18.22
N ILE A 100 -4.44 -7.71 17.74
CA ILE A 100 -5.81 -7.52 17.24
C ILE A 100 -5.81 -7.17 15.74
N SER A 101 -5.13 -6.08 15.35
CA SER A 101 -5.27 -5.55 14.00
C SER A 101 -4.66 -6.48 12.95
N LEU A 102 -3.46 -7.00 13.16
CA LEU A 102 -2.80 -7.90 12.22
C LEU A 102 -3.54 -9.24 12.06
N PRO A 103 -3.96 -9.94 13.11
CA PRO A 103 -4.75 -11.16 12.95
C PRO A 103 -6.09 -10.97 12.24
N ILE A 104 -6.81 -9.88 12.52
CA ILE A 104 -8.05 -9.55 11.81
C ILE A 104 -7.76 -9.27 10.34
N TYR A 105 -6.74 -8.45 10.04
CA TYR A 105 -6.34 -8.16 8.67
C TYR A 105 -5.95 -9.44 7.93
N ASP A 106 -5.13 -10.30 8.51
CA ASP A 106 -4.68 -11.54 7.87
C ASP A 106 -5.82 -12.52 7.65
N LYS A 107 -6.74 -12.66 8.60
CA LYS A 107 -7.86 -13.61 8.52
C LYS A 107 -8.99 -13.16 7.61
N SER A 108 -9.27 -11.86 7.51
CA SER A 108 -10.43 -11.33 6.80
C SER A 108 -10.08 -10.49 5.57
N ALA A 109 -9.31 -9.43 5.74
CA ALA A 109 -9.09 -8.46 4.67
C ALA A 109 -8.24 -9.01 3.51
N ARG A 110 -7.38 -9.99 3.76
CA ARG A 110 -6.53 -10.60 2.74
C ARG A 110 -7.22 -11.66 1.88
N ARG A 111 -8.46 -12.03 2.20
CA ARG A 111 -9.18 -13.07 1.45
C ARG A 111 -9.49 -12.66 0.03
N THR A 112 -9.09 -13.48 -0.94
CA THR A 112 -9.33 -13.23 -2.36
C THR A 112 -10.77 -13.55 -2.77
N ALA A 113 -11.50 -14.35 -2.01
CA ALA A 113 -12.90 -14.69 -2.27
C ALA A 113 -13.86 -13.47 -2.32
N HIS A 114 -13.43 -12.31 -1.82
CA HIS A 114 -14.22 -11.08 -1.90
C HIS A 114 -14.03 -10.32 -3.21
N PHE A 115 -13.07 -10.71 -4.06
CA PHE A 115 -12.93 -10.16 -5.39
C PHE A 115 -13.99 -10.71 -6.34
N HIS A 116 -14.49 -9.86 -7.21
CA HIS A 116 -15.35 -10.25 -8.31
C HIS A 116 -15.03 -9.42 -9.55
N VAL A 117 -15.48 -9.92 -10.70
CA VAL A 117 -15.18 -9.36 -12.00
C VAL A 117 -16.49 -8.98 -12.68
N GLU A 118 -16.62 -7.71 -13.05
CA GLU A 118 -17.76 -7.16 -13.78
C GLU A 118 -17.73 -7.63 -15.25
N ASP A 119 -18.89 -7.60 -15.91
CA ASP A 119 -19.02 -7.96 -17.33
C ASP A 119 -18.23 -7.05 -18.27
N SER A 120 -17.93 -5.83 -17.84
CA SER A 120 -17.08 -4.87 -18.56
C SER A 120 -15.64 -5.33 -18.74
N CYS A 121 -15.22 -6.46 -18.15
CA CYS A 121 -13.88 -7.00 -18.30
C CYS A 121 -13.59 -7.42 -19.75
N ILE A 122 -12.53 -6.84 -20.32
CA ILE A 122 -12.07 -7.08 -21.69
C ILE A 122 -11.00 -8.18 -21.82
N GLY A 123 -10.68 -8.88 -20.75
CA GLY A 123 -9.69 -9.98 -20.76
C GLY A 123 -8.24 -9.56 -21.02
N CYS A 124 -7.86 -8.31 -20.80
CA CYS A 124 -6.52 -7.79 -21.17
C CYS A 124 -5.33 -8.36 -20.35
N GLY A 125 -5.57 -9.11 -19.29
CA GLY A 125 -4.54 -9.78 -18.48
C GLY A 125 -3.68 -8.87 -17.59
N LEU A 126 -3.87 -7.53 -17.61
CA LEU A 126 -3.04 -6.60 -16.85
C LEU A 126 -3.01 -6.91 -15.35
N CYS A 127 -4.15 -7.31 -14.77
CA CYS A 127 -4.28 -7.66 -13.37
C CYS A 127 -3.43 -8.87 -12.97
N ALA A 128 -3.37 -9.91 -13.82
CA ALA A 128 -2.52 -11.08 -13.60
C ALA A 128 -1.03 -10.71 -13.76
N LYS A 129 -0.69 -10.03 -14.86
CA LYS A 129 0.70 -9.62 -15.17
C LYS A 129 1.32 -8.74 -14.08
N LYS A 130 0.54 -7.86 -13.46
CA LYS A 130 1.03 -6.88 -12.46
C LYS A 130 0.81 -7.32 -11.01
N CYS A 131 0.33 -8.55 -10.77
CA CYS A 131 0.13 -9.06 -9.42
C CYS A 131 1.47 -9.39 -8.74
N PRO A 132 1.87 -8.68 -7.67
CA PRO A 132 3.20 -8.87 -7.07
C PRO A 132 3.36 -10.23 -6.38
N VAL A 133 2.25 -10.90 -6.07
CA VAL A 133 2.25 -12.23 -5.42
C VAL A 133 1.68 -13.31 -6.33
N GLN A 134 1.45 -13.00 -7.62
CA GLN A 134 0.95 -13.97 -8.60
C GLN A 134 -0.30 -14.73 -8.09
N ALA A 135 -1.26 -13.98 -7.54
CA ALA A 135 -2.50 -14.55 -7.01
C ALA A 135 -3.62 -14.62 -8.06
N ILE A 136 -3.36 -14.16 -9.29
CA ILE A 136 -4.36 -14.04 -10.35
C ILE A 136 -3.85 -14.76 -11.59
N GLU A 137 -4.67 -15.63 -12.14
CA GLU A 137 -4.46 -16.27 -13.46
C GLU A 137 -5.61 -15.90 -14.40
N MET A 138 -5.32 -15.95 -15.71
CA MET A 138 -6.35 -15.75 -16.73
C MET A 138 -6.93 -17.10 -17.12
N GLN A 139 -8.24 -17.29 -16.94
CA GLN A 139 -8.98 -18.48 -17.36
C GLN A 139 -10.16 -18.05 -18.23
N ALA A 140 -10.30 -18.59 -19.43
CA ALA A 140 -11.33 -18.21 -20.41
C ALA A 140 -11.47 -16.68 -20.59
N SER A 141 -10.34 -15.97 -20.72
CA SER A 141 -10.25 -14.51 -20.84
C SER A 141 -10.79 -13.71 -19.62
N LYS A 142 -10.96 -14.34 -18.47
CA LYS A 142 -11.34 -13.69 -17.23
C LYS A 142 -10.28 -13.93 -16.15
N PRO A 143 -10.00 -12.95 -15.24
CA PRO A 143 -9.10 -13.16 -14.12
C PRO A 143 -9.76 -14.03 -13.04
N VAL A 144 -9.02 -15.01 -12.56
CA VAL A 144 -9.41 -15.89 -11.45
C VAL A 144 -8.34 -15.84 -10.38
N TRP A 145 -8.76 -15.71 -9.13
CA TRP A 145 -7.83 -15.74 -7.99
C TRP A 145 -7.54 -17.20 -7.62
N VAL A 146 -6.28 -17.61 -7.80
CA VAL A 146 -5.80 -18.98 -7.55
C VAL A 146 -5.18 -19.17 -6.17
N LYS A 147 -5.10 -18.12 -5.36
CA LYS A 147 -4.64 -18.16 -3.98
C LYS A 147 -5.74 -17.64 -3.05
N ASP A 148 -5.95 -18.28 -1.90
CA ASP A 148 -6.98 -17.89 -0.94
C ASP A 148 -6.72 -16.51 -0.30
N LYS A 149 -5.46 -16.11 -0.24
CA LYS A 149 -5.02 -14.83 0.31
C LYS A 149 -4.07 -14.11 -0.63
N CYS A 150 -4.12 -12.77 -0.60
CA CYS A 150 -3.16 -11.91 -1.30
C CYS A 150 -2.61 -10.82 -0.36
N VAL A 151 -1.73 -9.95 -0.86
CA VAL A 151 -1.18 -8.81 -0.10
C VAL A 151 -2.13 -7.61 -0.02
N MET A 152 -3.31 -7.72 -0.58
CA MET A 152 -4.39 -6.71 -0.55
C MET A 152 -3.95 -5.31 -1.03
N CYS A 153 -3.03 -5.25 -1.99
CA CYS A 153 -2.55 -3.98 -2.55
C CYS A 153 -3.56 -3.28 -3.47
N LEU A 154 -4.65 -3.97 -3.84
CA LEU A 154 -5.69 -3.50 -4.77
C LEU A 154 -5.17 -3.02 -6.13
N GLY A 155 -3.91 -3.32 -6.48
CA GLY A 155 -3.31 -2.93 -7.75
C GLY A 155 -4.05 -3.47 -8.98
N CYS A 156 -4.68 -4.63 -8.88
CA CYS A 156 -5.52 -5.20 -9.92
C CYS A 156 -6.80 -4.38 -10.15
N LEU A 157 -7.40 -3.83 -9.08
CA LEU A 157 -8.57 -2.96 -9.14
C LEU A 157 -8.20 -1.58 -9.69
N HIS A 158 -7.18 -0.94 -9.11
CA HIS A 158 -6.82 0.45 -9.42
C HIS A 158 -6.24 0.62 -10.84
N ARG A 159 -5.61 -0.42 -11.39
CA ARG A 159 -5.02 -0.39 -12.74
C ARG A 159 -5.92 -0.97 -13.82
N CYS A 160 -7.10 -1.47 -13.48
CA CYS A 160 -8.01 -2.05 -14.47
C CYS A 160 -8.55 -0.95 -15.39
N PRO A 161 -8.28 -0.98 -16.70
CA PRO A 161 -8.71 0.08 -17.64
C PRO A 161 -10.22 0.16 -17.79
N LYS A 162 -10.94 -0.89 -17.42
CA LYS A 162 -12.41 -0.94 -17.44
C LYS A 162 -13.04 -0.90 -16.06
N PHE A 163 -12.21 -0.72 -15.00
CA PHE A 163 -12.67 -0.79 -13.61
C PHE A 163 -13.53 -2.03 -13.32
N ALA A 164 -13.23 -3.12 -14.01
CA ALA A 164 -14.02 -4.36 -13.95
C ALA A 164 -13.70 -5.22 -12.73
N ILE A 165 -12.62 -4.98 -12.02
CA ILE A 165 -12.27 -5.71 -10.80
C ILE A 165 -12.78 -4.95 -9.59
N GLN A 166 -13.57 -5.64 -8.76
CA GLN A 166 -14.15 -5.08 -7.55
C GLN A 166 -13.82 -5.95 -6.34
N TYR A 167 -13.88 -5.38 -5.13
CA TYR A 167 -13.69 -6.07 -3.87
C TYR A 167 -14.79 -5.70 -2.88
N GLY A 168 -15.57 -6.68 -2.43
CA GLY A 168 -16.72 -6.45 -1.57
C GLY A 168 -17.79 -5.59 -2.25
N ARG A 169 -18.51 -4.78 -1.47
CA ARG A 169 -19.71 -4.06 -1.97
C ARG A 169 -19.46 -2.59 -2.35
N ASN A 170 -18.37 -2.01 -1.86
CA ASN A 170 -18.20 -0.55 -1.89
C ASN A 170 -17.23 -0.06 -2.96
N THR A 171 -16.30 -0.88 -3.43
CA THR A 171 -15.21 -0.40 -4.29
C THR A 171 -15.70 0.23 -5.58
N LYS A 172 -16.77 -0.29 -6.16
CA LYS A 172 -17.41 0.31 -7.36
C LYS A 172 -17.90 1.74 -7.12
N LYS A 173 -18.45 2.00 -5.94
CA LYS A 173 -18.93 3.31 -5.50
C LYS A 173 -17.78 4.25 -5.13
N HIS A 174 -16.74 3.71 -4.51
CA HIS A 174 -15.61 4.49 -4.00
C HIS A 174 -14.55 4.83 -5.06
N GLY A 175 -14.64 4.22 -6.25
CA GLY A 175 -13.82 4.58 -7.41
C GLY A 175 -12.43 3.96 -7.44
N GLN A 176 -11.68 4.35 -8.47
CA GLN A 176 -10.26 3.99 -8.69
C GLN A 176 -9.38 5.19 -8.40
N TYR A 177 -8.12 4.90 -8.07
CA TYR A 177 -7.09 5.92 -7.99
C TYR A 177 -5.76 5.40 -8.56
N THR A 178 -5.19 6.17 -9.46
CA THR A 178 -3.79 6.06 -9.88
C THR A 178 -3.15 7.41 -9.71
N ASN A 179 -1.89 7.46 -9.25
CA ASN A 179 -1.18 8.72 -9.12
C ASN A 179 -0.97 9.32 -10.53
N PRO A 180 -1.47 10.55 -10.79
CA PRO A 180 -1.37 11.16 -12.12
C PRO A 180 0.07 11.48 -12.54
N ASN A 181 0.99 11.61 -11.59
CA ASN A 181 2.38 11.97 -11.83
C ASN A 181 3.29 10.74 -12.04
N VAL A 182 2.74 9.53 -11.96
CA VAL A 182 3.50 8.28 -12.12
C VAL A 182 2.89 7.43 -13.22
N LYS A 183 3.67 7.15 -14.27
CA LYS A 183 3.31 6.14 -15.28
C LYS A 183 3.69 4.76 -14.73
N LEU A 184 2.71 3.91 -14.52
CA LEU A 184 2.89 2.54 -14.01
C LEU A 184 2.81 1.48 -15.11
#